data_71361d139fbe06241c3d80dcb31dfa33
#
_entry.id   71361d139fbe06241c3d80dcb31dfa33
#
_cell.length_a   1.000
_cell.length_b   1.000
_cell.length_c   1.000
_cell.angle_alpha   90.00
_cell.angle_beta   90.00
_cell.angle_gamma   90.00
#
_symmetry.space_group_name_H-M   'P 1'
#
loop_
_entity.id
_entity.type
_entity.pdbx_description
1 polymer ?
#
loop_
_entity_poly.entity_id
_entity_poly.type
_entity_poly.pdbx_seq_one_letter_code
_entity_poly.pdbx_strand_id
1 'polypeptide(L)'
;MRGQPVPRGRHQKTTFRMEELHNTQNETVSMPGIFRGETATGDLRIHEFRSRIFRNTRFLRVWLPPGYDESANQGRRYPVLYLNDGQNLFEPSTAFAGVDWQVDDTADRLIRDGVIPPMIIVGIDHAGKDRIREFMPHRSLHPVMLRVQGMRYPDFLTKEVMPFIARNYRAATGPENTGFGGSSLGGLIALYTVIVRPGLIGRLLLESPSLWASNRQTVKESRAEKRWPERVFLATGTAEAGRKDRNQSVVDDVRELAGILRRAGLNERRLRLVIEDGASHNEAAWARRFPEALAFLFGK
;
A
#
# COMPACT_ATOMS: atom_id res chain seq x y z
N MET A 1 7.54 -62.04 5.28
CA MET A 1 8.41 -60.89 5.55
C MET A 1 7.52 -59.72 5.86
N ARG A 2 7.50 -59.26 7.12
CA ARG A 2 6.61 -58.20 7.59
C ARG A 2 7.35 -56.88 7.45
N GLY A 3 6.78 -55.94 6.66
CA GLY A 3 7.30 -54.59 6.51
C GLY A 3 7.08 -53.75 7.78
N GLN A 4 8.12 -53.06 8.23
CA GLN A 4 8.11 -52.13 9.36
C GLN A 4 7.52 -50.78 8.94
N PRO A 5 6.83 -50.06 9.82
CA PRO A 5 6.27 -48.77 9.53
C PRO A 5 7.30 -47.62 9.68
N VAL A 6 7.24 -46.67 8.77
CA VAL A 6 8.03 -45.42 8.74
C VAL A 6 7.53 -44.47 9.84
N PRO A 7 8.39 -43.81 10.63
CA PRO A 7 7.97 -42.86 11.67
C PRO A 7 7.52 -41.50 11.09
N ARG A 8 6.36 -41.04 11.53
CA ARG A 8 5.84 -39.70 11.24
C ARG A 8 6.68 -38.62 11.95
N GLY A 9 7.26 -37.74 11.18
CA GLY A 9 7.98 -36.58 11.68
C GLY A 9 7.08 -35.64 12.48
N ARG A 10 7.50 -35.33 13.70
CA ARG A 10 6.88 -34.32 14.56
C ARG A 10 7.25 -32.91 14.03
N HIS A 11 6.26 -32.12 13.71
CA HIS A 11 6.45 -30.68 13.53
C HIS A 11 6.82 -30.06 14.87
N GLN A 12 8.08 -29.65 15.01
CA GLN A 12 8.51 -28.79 16.11
C GLN A 12 7.93 -27.38 15.89
N LYS A 13 7.08 -26.95 16.81
CA LYS A 13 6.71 -25.55 16.95
C LYS A 13 7.92 -24.81 17.51
N THR A 14 8.56 -24.00 16.69
CA THR A 14 9.61 -23.08 17.14
C THR A 14 8.92 -21.92 17.86
N THR A 15 8.91 -21.99 19.18
CA THR A 15 8.56 -20.87 20.07
C THR A 15 9.82 -20.01 20.15
N PHE A 16 9.79 -18.82 19.59
CA PHE A 16 10.83 -17.82 19.79
C PHE A 16 10.76 -17.32 21.25
N ARG A 17 11.78 -17.65 22.00
CA ARG A 17 12.03 -17.15 23.35
C ARG A 17 12.85 -15.88 23.20
N MET A 18 12.27 -14.75 23.64
CA MET A 18 13.01 -13.49 23.77
C MET A 18 13.84 -13.54 25.04
N GLU A 19 15.15 -13.70 24.91
CA GLU A 19 16.10 -13.38 25.96
C GLU A 19 17.40 -12.83 25.34
N GLU A 20 17.74 -11.61 25.80
CA GLU A 20 19.07 -10.98 25.84
C GLU A 20 19.71 -10.46 24.55
N LEU A 21 19.48 -9.18 24.30
CA LEU A 21 20.51 -8.28 23.76
C LEU A 21 20.63 -7.05 24.69
N HIS A 22 21.61 -7.13 25.57
CA HIS A 22 22.10 -5.95 26.32
C HIS A 22 23.35 -5.43 25.64
N ASN A 23 23.34 -4.13 25.46
CA ASN A 23 24.47 -3.18 25.42
C ASN A 23 24.89 -2.63 24.05
N THR A 24 24.55 -1.38 23.75
CA THR A 24 25.41 -0.18 23.95
C THR A 24 24.62 1.10 23.62
N GLN A 25 24.74 2.03 24.52
CA GLN A 25 24.32 3.42 24.61
C GLN A 25 24.01 4.17 23.31
N ASN A 26 22.72 4.47 23.10
CA ASN A 26 22.19 5.78 22.72
C ASN A 26 20.72 5.80 23.18
N GLU A 27 20.48 6.46 24.32
CA GLU A 27 19.14 6.64 24.87
C GLU A 27 18.31 7.55 23.96
N THR A 28 17.69 6.96 22.95
CA THR A 28 16.50 7.53 22.33
C THR A 28 15.31 7.04 23.15
N VAL A 29 14.56 7.96 23.75
CA VAL A 29 13.32 7.69 24.49
C VAL A 29 12.41 6.84 23.60
N SER A 30 12.40 5.53 23.84
CA SER A 30 11.54 4.59 23.13
C SER A 30 10.13 4.72 23.69
N MET A 31 9.19 5.18 22.86
CA MET A 31 7.78 5.04 23.19
C MET A 31 7.43 3.54 23.24
N PRO A 32 6.66 3.06 24.23
CA PRO A 32 6.28 1.65 24.32
C PRO A 32 5.55 1.20 23.05
N GLY A 33 6.01 0.12 22.41
CA GLY A 33 5.34 -0.49 21.25
C GLY A 33 5.80 -0.01 19.87
N ILE A 34 6.93 0.70 19.75
CA ILE A 34 7.56 1.02 18.47
C ILE A 34 8.70 0.04 18.21
N PHE A 35 8.60 -0.73 17.13
CA PHE A 35 9.68 -1.56 16.62
C PHE A 35 10.38 -0.82 15.47
N ARG A 36 11.62 -1.17 15.19
CA ARG A 36 12.35 -0.66 14.01
C ARG A 36 12.48 -1.75 12.96
N GLY A 37 12.45 -1.38 11.68
CA GLY A 37 12.78 -2.28 10.60
C GLY A 37 14.23 -2.77 10.72
N GLU A 38 14.48 -4.02 10.40
CA GLU A 38 15.81 -4.65 10.57
C GLU A 38 16.70 -4.42 9.36
N THR A 39 16.12 -4.40 8.15
CA THR A 39 16.85 -4.33 6.89
C THR A 39 16.46 -3.14 6.01
N ALA A 40 15.47 -2.38 6.41
CA ALA A 40 14.99 -1.23 5.66
C ALA A 40 16.03 -0.09 5.59
N THR A 41 16.15 0.53 4.43
CA THR A 41 16.96 1.74 4.24
C THR A 41 16.31 2.93 4.96
N GLY A 42 17.05 3.59 5.85
CA GLY A 42 16.57 4.77 6.60
C GLY A 42 15.83 4.43 7.89
N ASP A 43 14.91 5.28 8.33
CA ASP A 43 14.20 5.16 9.61
C ASP A 43 12.80 4.58 9.39
N LEU A 44 12.64 3.29 9.56
CA LEU A 44 11.36 2.57 9.51
C LEU A 44 10.86 2.30 10.94
N ARG A 45 9.75 2.91 11.32
CA ARG A 45 9.09 2.76 12.63
C ARG A 45 7.81 1.94 12.49
N ILE A 46 7.70 0.86 13.24
CA ILE A 46 6.60 -0.11 13.16
C ILE A 46 5.76 -0.01 14.42
N HIS A 47 4.47 0.28 14.25
CA HIS A 47 3.50 0.40 15.33
C HIS A 47 2.50 -0.74 15.31
N GLU A 48 2.29 -1.39 16.43
CA GLU A 48 1.12 -2.24 16.61
C GLU A 48 -0.13 -1.34 16.70
N PHE A 49 -1.07 -1.52 15.77
CA PHE A 49 -2.24 -0.67 15.61
C PHE A 49 -3.54 -1.46 15.76
N ARG A 50 -4.33 -1.13 16.78
CA ARG A 50 -5.64 -1.73 17.01
C ARG A 50 -6.75 -0.90 16.39
N SER A 51 -7.38 -1.43 15.34
CA SER A 51 -8.56 -0.81 14.73
C SER A 51 -9.82 -1.08 15.56
N ARG A 52 -10.57 -0.02 15.86
CA ARG A 52 -11.91 -0.10 16.47
C ARG A 52 -12.97 -0.42 15.40
N ILE A 53 -12.75 0.05 14.17
CA ILE A 53 -13.64 -0.14 13.03
C ILE A 53 -13.67 -1.61 12.61
N PHE A 54 -12.49 -2.23 12.43
CA PHE A 54 -12.39 -3.65 12.04
C PHE A 54 -12.29 -4.60 13.23
N ARG A 55 -12.02 -4.09 14.44
CA ARG A 55 -11.85 -4.87 15.69
C ARG A 55 -10.74 -5.91 15.60
N ASN A 56 -9.66 -5.56 14.93
CA ASN A 56 -8.45 -6.37 14.79
C ASN A 56 -7.20 -5.53 14.99
N THR A 57 -6.07 -6.22 15.05
CA THR A 57 -4.75 -5.60 15.20
C THR A 57 -3.94 -5.87 13.93
N ARG A 58 -3.17 -4.87 13.51
CA ARG A 58 -2.23 -4.91 12.38
C ARG A 58 -1.06 -3.99 12.67
N PHE A 59 -0.04 -3.98 11.82
CA PHE A 59 1.04 -3.01 11.92
C PHE A 59 0.82 -1.83 10.98
N LEU A 60 1.26 -0.65 11.44
CA LEU A 60 1.51 0.52 10.60
C LEU A 60 3.02 0.70 10.53
N ARG A 61 3.57 0.66 9.33
CA ARG A 61 5.00 0.84 9.04
C ARG A 61 5.22 2.25 8.55
N VAL A 62 5.91 3.06 9.32
CA VAL A 62 6.10 4.48 9.02
C VAL A 62 7.56 4.71 8.66
N TRP A 63 7.83 4.87 7.39
CA TRP A 63 9.14 5.26 6.88
C TRP A 63 9.28 6.79 6.88
N LEU A 64 10.40 7.27 7.40
CA LEU A 64 10.69 8.69 7.55
C LEU A 64 11.83 9.10 6.61
N PRO A 65 11.73 10.31 6.00
CA PRO A 65 12.75 10.77 5.06
C PRO A 65 14.08 11.06 5.74
N PRO A 66 15.20 11.05 5.00
CA PRO A 66 16.48 11.48 5.51
C PRO A 66 16.40 12.84 6.21
N GLY A 67 17.07 12.95 7.36
CA GLY A 67 17.11 14.17 8.16
C GLY A 67 15.82 14.48 8.93
N TYR A 68 14.85 13.55 9.01
CA TYR A 68 13.59 13.80 9.72
C TYR A 68 13.82 14.29 11.15
N ASP A 69 14.66 13.66 11.95
CA ASP A 69 14.89 14.02 13.37
C ASP A 69 15.96 15.10 13.59
N GLU A 70 16.57 15.63 12.52
CA GLU A 70 17.53 16.72 12.63
C GLU A 70 16.88 18.01 13.15
N SER A 71 17.59 18.75 13.99
CA SER A 71 17.11 19.98 14.62
C SER A 71 16.66 21.04 13.60
N ALA A 72 17.36 21.13 12.47
CA ALA A 72 17.02 22.05 11.38
C ALA A 72 15.66 21.76 10.73
N ASN A 73 15.15 20.53 10.86
CA ASN A 73 13.91 20.07 10.24
C ASN A 73 12.73 19.96 11.21
N GLN A 74 12.88 20.35 12.49
CA GLN A 74 11.82 20.19 13.51
C GLN A 74 10.51 20.93 13.19
N GLY A 75 10.58 22.08 12.52
CA GLY A 75 9.40 22.84 12.09
C GLY A 75 8.77 22.36 10.77
N ARG A 76 9.44 21.46 10.06
CA ARG A 76 8.99 20.99 8.75
C ARG A 76 7.87 19.98 8.86
N ARG A 77 6.83 20.11 7.99
CA ARG A 77 5.80 19.10 7.77
C ARG A 77 6.00 18.44 6.42
N TYR A 78 5.65 17.17 6.32
CA TYR A 78 5.97 16.31 5.18
C TYR A 78 4.70 15.79 4.52
N PRO A 79 4.62 15.78 3.18
CA PRO A 79 3.60 15.02 2.47
C PRO A 79 3.59 13.56 2.92
N VAL A 80 2.44 12.91 2.87
CA VAL A 80 2.28 11.51 3.30
C VAL A 80 1.71 10.67 2.17
N LEU A 81 2.37 9.56 1.87
CA LEU A 81 1.84 8.50 1.01
C LEU A 81 1.44 7.31 1.88
N TYR A 82 0.15 6.98 1.88
CA TYR A 82 -0.38 5.77 2.52
C TYR A 82 -0.46 4.66 1.48
N LEU A 83 0.07 3.48 1.80
CA LEU A 83 0.07 2.31 0.92
C LEU A 83 -0.52 1.09 1.63
N ASN A 84 -1.43 0.41 0.96
CA ASN A 84 -1.99 -0.85 1.42
C ASN A 84 -0.97 -1.98 1.30
N ASP A 85 -1.19 -3.07 2.06
CA ASP A 85 -0.29 -4.23 2.12
C ASP A 85 1.13 -3.86 2.59
N GLY A 86 1.20 -3.08 3.69
CA GLY A 86 2.41 -2.50 4.25
C GLY A 86 3.56 -3.49 4.48
N GLN A 87 3.24 -4.75 4.81
CA GLN A 87 4.22 -5.81 5.02
C GLN A 87 5.04 -6.16 3.75
N ASN A 88 4.57 -5.76 2.56
CA ASN A 88 5.24 -6.04 1.28
C ASN A 88 6.12 -4.88 0.78
N LEU A 89 6.27 -3.80 1.55
CA LEU A 89 6.79 -2.55 1.00
C LEU A 89 8.30 -2.32 1.24
N PHE A 90 8.82 -2.77 2.38
CA PHE A 90 10.11 -2.31 2.90
C PHE A 90 11.13 -3.42 3.18
N GLU A 91 10.68 -4.64 3.45
CA GLU A 91 11.55 -5.72 3.91
C GLU A 91 11.14 -7.07 3.30
N PRO A 92 12.06 -7.78 2.64
CA PRO A 92 11.78 -9.10 2.06
C PRO A 92 11.30 -10.12 3.11
N SER A 93 11.78 -10.00 4.36
CA SER A 93 11.45 -10.92 5.47
C SER A 93 9.97 -10.91 5.84
N THR A 94 9.26 -9.81 5.60
CA THR A 94 7.82 -9.67 5.87
C THR A 94 6.94 -9.74 4.62
N ALA A 95 7.57 -9.62 3.45
CA ALA A 95 6.88 -9.56 2.17
C ALA A 95 6.38 -10.93 1.70
N PHE A 96 5.28 -10.91 0.94
CA PHE A 96 4.77 -12.10 0.26
C PHE A 96 5.83 -12.65 -0.70
N ALA A 97 6.06 -13.96 -0.63
CA ALA A 97 7.08 -14.67 -1.43
C ALA A 97 8.52 -14.13 -1.28
N GLY A 98 8.83 -13.38 -0.21
CA GLY A 98 10.18 -12.89 0.06
C GLY A 98 10.67 -11.80 -0.89
N VAL A 99 9.76 -11.09 -1.56
CA VAL A 99 10.07 -9.98 -2.47
C VAL A 99 9.24 -8.78 -2.05
N ASP A 100 9.88 -7.67 -1.76
CA ASP A 100 9.25 -6.41 -1.40
C ASP A 100 9.27 -5.38 -2.55
N TRP A 101 8.62 -4.23 -2.35
CA TRP A 101 8.58 -3.18 -3.35
C TRP A 101 9.79 -2.26 -3.33
N GLN A 102 10.72 -2.38 -2.39
CA GLN A 102 11.88 -1.51 -2.22
C GLN A 102 11.46 -0.03 -2.14
N VAL A 103 10.41 0.23 -1.36
CA VAL A 103 9.81 1.57 -1.27
C VAL A 103 10.76 2.55 -0.60
N ASP A 104 11.45 2.12 0.43
CA ASP A 104 12.44 2.87 1.19
C ASP A 104 13.67 3.22 0.35
N ASP A 105 14.28 2.24 -0.33
CA ASP A 105 15.41 2.46 -1.23
C ASP A 105 15.06 3.45 -2.35
N THR A 106 13.88 3.27 -2.95
CA THR A 106 13.39 4.13 -4.03
C THR A 106 13.15 5.55 -3.51
N ALA A 107 12.48 5.70 -2.38
CA ALA A 107 12.17 7.01 -1.83
C ALA A 107 13.43 7.73 -1.35
N ASP A 108 14.35 7.05 -0.66
CA ASP A 108 15.62 7.62 -0.22
C ASP A 108 16.42 8.16 -1.41
N ARG A 109 16.57 7.36 -2.46
CA ARG A 109 17.28 7.75 -3.68
C ARG A 109 16.61 8.95 -4.36
N LEU A 110 15.31 8.91 -4.62
CA LEU A 110 14.61 9.99 -5.32
C LEU A 110 14.59 11.30 -4.51
N ILE A 111 14.58 11.24 -3.18
CA ILE A 111 14.71 12.41 -2.31
C ILE A 111 16.13 12.99 -2.40
N ARG A 112 17.18 12.16 -2.32
CA ARG A 112 18.57 12.59 -2.44
C ARG A 112 18.87 13.20 -3.79
N ASP A 113 18.30 12.65 -4.86
CA ASP A 113 18.43 13.15 -6.23
C ASP A 113 17.58 14.42 -6.48
N GLY A 114 16.77 14.86 -5.50
CA GLY A 114 15.91 16.04 -5.60
C GLY A 114 14.73 15.89 -6.57
N VAL A 115 14.41 14.66 -6.98
CA VAL A 115 13.28 14.34 -7.89
C VAL A 115 11.95 14.51 -7.18
N ILE A 116 11.85 14.10 -5.91
CA ILE A 116 10.68 14.27 -5.06
C ILE A 116 11.05 15.03 -3.77
N PRO A 117 10.11 15.71 -3.13
CA PRO A 117 10.35 16.30 -1.81
C PRO A 117 10.51 15.21 -0.75
N PRO A 118 11.24 15.48 0.36
CA PRO A 118 11.18 14.63 1.54
C PRO A 118 9.75 14.42 2.00
N MET A 119 9.36 13.15 2.22
CA MET A 119 8.00 12.74 2.52
C MET A 119 7.95 11.57 3.50
N ILE A 120 6.82 11.37 4.16
CA ILE A 120 6.55 10.20 4.99
C ILE A 120 5.84 9.14 4.14
N ILE A 121 6.22 7.87 4.27
CA ILE A 121 5.50 6.76 3.65
C ILE A 121 4.95 5.86 4.74
N VAL A 122 3.66 5.58 4.68
CA VAL A 122 2.93 4.77 5.67
C VAL A 122 2.42 3.50 5.02
N GLY A 123 3.07 2.38 5.31
CA GLY A 123 2.57 1.06 4.98
C GLY A 123 1.50 0.60 5.97
N ILE A 124 0.32 0.28 5.48
CA ILE A 124 -0.80 -0.25 6.26
C ILE A 124 -0.84 -1.77 6.04
N ASP A 125 -0.36 -2.55 7.01
CA ASP A 125 -0.39 -4.01 6.90
C ASP A 125 -1.84 -4.50 6.74
N HIS A 126 -2.06 -5.52 5.94
CA HIS A 126 -3.35 -6.18 5.89
C HIS A 126 -3.56 -7.05 7.15
N ALA A 127 -4.82 -7.35 7.47
CA ALA A 127 -5.18 -8.15 8.65
C ALA A 127 -5.17 -9.67 8.38
N GLY A 128 -4.14 -10.19 7.70
CA GLY A 128 -3.96 -11.61 7.42
C GLY A 128 -5.17 -12.19 6.65
N LYS A 129 -5.86 -13.16 7.23
CA LYS A 129 -7.02 -13.84 6.63
C LYS A 129 -8.20 -12.92 6.31
N ASP A 130 -8.28 -11.77 6.94
CA ASP A 130 -9.35 -10.79 6.73
C ASP A 130 -9.06 -9.83 5.56
N ARG A 131 -7.87 -9.92 4.90
CA ARG A 131 -7.48 -9.03 3.80
C ARG A 131 -8.55 -8.92 2.70
N ILE A 132 -9.00 -10.06 2.17
CA ILE A 132 -10.02 -10.07 1.10
C ILE A 132 -11.29 -9.38 1.59
N ARG A 133 -11.73 -9.72 2.80
CA ARG A 133 -12.94 -9.18 3.40
C ARG A 133 -12.89 -7.67 3.59
N GLU A 134 -11.74 -7.13 3.98
CA GLU A 134 -11.55 -5.71 4.24
C GLU A 134 -11.26 -4.89 2.98
N PHE A 135 -10.68 -5.51 1.94
CA PHE A 135 -10.34 -4.82 0.69
C PHE A 135 -11.41 -4.93 -0.39
N MET A 136 -12.45 -5.75 -0.16
CA MET A 136 -13.58 -5.87 -1.09
C MET A 136 -14.73 -4.95 -0.65
N PRO A 137 -15.01 -3.85 -1.39
CA PRO A 137 -16.10 -2.94 -1.04
C PRO A 137 -17.49 -3.53 -1.35
N HIS A 138 -17.58 -4.39 -2.35
CA HIS A 138 -18.85 -4.96 -2.81
C HIS A 138 -18.87 -6.48 -2.73
N ARG A 139 -20.04 -7.04 -2.45
CA ARG A 139 -20.24 -8.50 -2.43
C ARG A 139 -20.06 -9.11 -3.81
N SER A 140 -19.62 -10.36 -3.84
CA SER A 140 -19.58 -11.19 -5.03
C SER A 140 -20.27 -12.52 -4.73
N LEU A 141 -20.69 -13.25 -5.76
CA LEU A 141 -21.28 -14.60 -5.62
C LEU A 141 -20.26 -15.64 -5.13
N HIS A 142 -18.95 -15.32 -5.14
CA HIS A 142 -17.94 -16.22 -4.61
C HIS A 142 -18.06 -16.30 -3.07
N PRO A 143 -18.08 -17.51 -2.46
CA PRO A 143 -18.33 -17.69 -1.02
C PRO A 143 -17.45 -16.86 -0.09
N VAL A 144 -16.16 -16.71 -0.41
CA VAL A 144 -15.19 -15.89 0.36
C VAL A 144 -15.56 -14.40 0.32
N MET A 145 -16.26 -13.95 -0.73
CA MET A 145 -16.62 -12.54 -0.96
C MET A 145 -18.06 -12.20 -0.55
N LEU A 146 -18.76 -13.10 0.17
CA LEU A 146 -20.13 -12.86 0.64
C LEU A 146 -20.19 -11.94 1.87
N ARG A 147 -19.15 -11.95 2.71
CA ARG A 147 -19.09 -11.20 3.99
C ARG A 147 -18.07 -10.07 3.95
N VAL A 148 -18.08 -9.28 2.87
CA VAL A 148 -17.14 -8.17 2.69
C VAL A 148 -17.43 -7.01 3.65
N GLN A 149 -16.38 -6.27 3.99
CA GLN A 149 -16.42 -5.09 4.88
C GLN A 149 -15.67 -3.88 4.30
N GLY A 150 -15.22 -3.94 3.05
CA GLY A 150 -14.43 -2.88 2.43
C GLY A 150 -15.12 -1.52 2.41
N MET A 151 -16.47 -1.47 2.46
CA MET A 151 -17.21 -0.21 2.63
C MET A 151 -16.83 0.57 3.90
N ARG A 152 -16.23 -0.09 4.90
CA ARG A 152 -15.75 0.53 6.15
C ARG A 152 -14.31 1.04 6.04
N TYR A 153 -13.58 0.64 4.99
CA TYR A 153 -12.17 0.96 4.84
C TYR A 153 -11.90 2.47 4.72
N PRO A 154 -12.71 3.25 3.99
CA PRO A 154 -12.54 4.70 3.97
C PRO A 154 -12.63 5.35 5.37
N ASP A 155 -13.52 4.86 6.22
CA ASP A 155 -13.62 5.32 7.60
C ASP A 155 -12.42 4.88 8.46
N PHE A 156 -11.94 3.65 8.29
CA PHE A 156 -10.72 3.18 8.93
C PHE A 156 -9.51 4.07 8.58
N LEU A 157 -9.31 4.35 7.30
CA LEU A 157 -8.23 5.24 6.87
C LEU A 157 -8.40 6.65 7.48
N THR A 158 -9.58 7.24 7.35
CA THR A 158 -9.79 8.68 7.66
C THR A 158 -10.01 8.97 9.14
N LYS A 159 -10.62 8.04 9.88
CA LYS A 159 -10.97 8.24 11.31
C LYS A 159 -9.97 7.59 12.26
N GLU A 160 -9.15 6.66 11.79
CA GLU A 160 -8.20 5.94 12.65
C GLU A 160 -6.75 6.14 12.18
N VAL A 161 -6.38 5.72 10.96
CA VAL A 161 -4.98 5.72 10.50
C VAL A 161 -4.44 7.15 10.32
N MET A 162 -5.11 7.97 9.51
CA MET A 162 -4.64 9.35 9.24
C MET A 162 -4.54 10.20 10.52
N PRO A 163 -5.52 10.18 11.45
CA PRO A 163 -5.40 10.87 12.72
C PRO A 163 -4.27 10.34 13.61
N PHE A 164 -4.00 9.03 13.59
CA PHE A 164 -2.86 8.46 14.29
C PHE A 164 -1.54 9.03 13.76
N ILE A 165 -1.35 9.05 12.44
CA ILE A 165 -0.15 9.59 11.81
C ILE A 165 -0.03 11.10 12.09
N ALA A 166 -1.10 11.87 11.97
CA ALA A 166 -1.06 13.32 12.23
C ALA A 166 -0.72 13.70 13.67
N ARG A 167 -1.06 12.83 14.65
CA ARG A 167 -0.71 13.05 16.07
C ARG A 167 0.73 12.68 16.41
N ASN A 168 1.28 11.68 15.74
CA ASN A 168 2.59 11.11 16.11
C ASN A 168 3.72 11.57 15.20
N TYR A 169 3.42 12.16 14.04
CA TYR A 169 4.40 12.55 13.03
C TYR A 169 4.12 13.94 12.46
N ARG A 170 5.13 14.58 11.92
CA ARG A 170 5.02 15.90 11.28
C ARG A 170 4.42 15.78 9.87
N ALA A 171 3.23 15.23 9.79
CA ALA A 171 2.47 15.11 8.55
C ALA A 171 1.90 16.47 8.10
N ALA A 172 2.06 16.81 6.83
CA ALA A 172 1.35 17.92 6.20
C ALA A 172 -0.10 17.51 5.93
N THR A 173 -1.01 18.47 6.00
CA THR A 173 -2.44 18.28 5.76
C THR A 173 -2.84 18.76 4.37
N GLY A 174 -4.04 18.42 3.94
CA GLY A 174 -4.60 18.80 2.63
C GLY A 174 -4.41 17.71 1.58
N PRO A 175 -5.31 17.67 0.58
CA PRO A 175 -5.26 16.65 -0.48
C PRO A 175 -3.97 16.70 -1.28
N GLU A 176 -3.40 17.88 -1.50
CA GLU A 176 -2.14 18.09 -2.23
C GLU A 176 -0.93 17.42 -1.54
N ASN A 177 -1.03 17.20 -0.22
CA ASN A 177 -0.02 16.55 0.61
C ASN A 177 -0.36 15.09 0.92
N THR A 178 -1.48 14.57 0.43
CA THR A 178 -1.98 13.25 0.79
C THR A 178 -2.02 12.33 -0.43
N GLY A 179 -1.21 11.29 -0.39
CA GLY A 179 -1.25 10.17 -1.34
C GLY A 179 -1.87 8.93 -0.72
N PHE A 180 -2.56 8.14 -1.54
CA PHE A 180 -3.07 6.82 -1.15
C PHE A 180 -2.97 5.84 -2.31
N GLY A 181 -2.72 4.56 -2.01
CA GLY A 181 -2.62 3.56 -3.06
C GLY A 181 -2.36 2.15 -2.58
N GLY A 182 -1.99 1.32 -3.55
CA GLY A 182 -1.64 -0.08 -3.36
C GLY A 182 -1.79 -0.89 -4.64
N SER A 183 -1.56 -2.20 -4.53
CA SER A 183 -1.69 -3.14 -5.65
C SER A 183 -2.90 -4.05 -5.51
N SER A 184 -3.32 -4.64 -6.62
CA SER A 184 -4.34 -5.70 -6.61
C SER A 184 -5.63 -5.25 -5.90
N LEU A 185 -6.10 -6.00 -4.88
CA LEU A 185 -7.20 -5.58 -4.02
C LEU A 185 -6.89 -4.31 -3.23
N GLY A 186 -5.61 -4.06 -2.89
CA GLY A 186 -5.16 -2.81 -2.26
C GLY A 186 -5.37 -1.60 -3.17
N GLY A 187 -5.14 -1.75 -4.48
CA GLY A 187 -5.47 -0.74 -5.49
C GLY A 187 -6.98 -0.56 -5.67
N LEU A 188 -7.75 -1.65 -5.63
CA LEU A 188 -9.21 -1.59 -5.71
C LEU A 188 -9.82 -0.78 -4.56
N ILE A 189 -9.40 -1.06 -3.31
CA ILE A 189 -9.93 -0.35 -2.14
C ILE A 189 -9.46 1.10 -2.08
N ALA A 190 -8.28 1.41 -2.64
CA ALA A 190 -7.81 2.79 -2.78
C ALA A 190 -8.69 3.56 -3.78
N LEU A 191 -9.00 2.99 -4.93
CA LEU A 191 -9.93 3.56 -5.90
C LEU A 191 -11.32 3.79 -5.29
N TYR A 192 -11.87 2.79 -4.61
CA TYR A 192 -13.16 2.91 -3.92
C TYR A 192 -13.15 4.04 -2.87
N THR A 193 -12.07 4.14 -2.09
CA THR A 193 -11.95 5.20 -1.08
C THR A 193 -12.02 6.59 -1.70
N VAL A 194 -11.34 6.80 -2.82
CA VAL A 194 -11.37 8.09 -3.55
C VAL A 194 -12.79 8.41 -4.04
N ILE A 195 -13.52 7.42 -4.55
CA ILE A 195 -14.90 7.60 -5.02
C ILE A 195 -15.84 8.02 -3.88
N VAL A 196 -15.73 7.38 -2.70
CA VAL A 196 -16.65 7.65 -1.59
C VAL A 196 -16.17 8.77 -0.64
N ARG A 197 -14.94 9.23 -0.78
CA ARG A 197 -14.35 10.36 -0.03
C ARG A 197 -13.64 11.33 -0.99
N PRO A 198 -14.37 11.92 -1.95
CA PRO A 198 -13.78 12.79 -2.96
C PRO A 198 -13.18 14.05 -2.33
N GLY A 199 -12.01 14.47 -2.84
CA GLY A 199 -11.29 15.65 -2.36
C GLY A 199 -10.44 15.43 -1.10
N LEU A 200 -10.34 14.19 -0.58
CA LEU A 200 -9.46 13.85 0.54
C LEU A 200 -8.04 13.53 0.08
N ILE A 201 -7.92 12.80 -1.02
CA ILE A 201 -6.68 12.28 -1.59
C ILE A 201 -6.35 13.07 -2.86
N GLY A 202 -5.17 13.67 -2.90
CA GLY A 202 -4.70 14.40 -4.09
C GLY A 202 -3.77 13.58 -4.99
N ARG A 203 -3.22 12.49 -4.50
CA ARG A 203 -2.29 11.61 -5.22
C ARG A 203 -2.77 10.16 -5.10
N LEU A 204 -3.11 9.50 -6.20
CA LEU A 204 -3.65 8.13 -6.21
C LEU A 204 -2.72 7.20 -6.98
N LEU A 205 -2.28 6.13 -6.32
CA LEU A 205 -1.46 5.07 -6.90
C LEU A 205 -2.26 3.78 -7.04
N LEU A 206 -2.39 3.29 -8.26
CA LEU A 206 -3.14 2.07 -8.59
C LEU A 206 -2.24 1.11 -9.38
N GLU A 207 -1.67 0.13 -8.70
CA GLU A 207 -0.86 -0.93 -9.31
C GLU A 207 -1.69 -2.19 -9.53
N SER A 208 -1.83 -2.60 -10.78
CA SER A 208 -2.58 -3.82 -11.15
C SER A 208 -3.90 -3.98 -10.38
N PRO A 209 -4.75 -2.94 -10.29
CA PRO A 209 -5.93 -2.96 -9.42
C PRO A 209 -6.91 -4.05 -9.86
N SER A 210 -7.50 -4.79 -8.90
CA SER A 210 -8.45 -5.87 -9.14
C SER A 210 -9.82 -5.36 -9.63
N LEU A 211 -9.86 -4.66 -10.77
CA LEU A 211 -11.05 -3.98 -11.30
C LEU A 211 -12.18 -4.94 -11.71
N TRP A 212 -11.85 -6.19 -11.99
CA TRP A 212 -12.80 -7.28 -12.31
C TRP A 212 -13.70 -7.64 -11.12
N ALA A 213 -13.29 -7.30 -9.89
CA ALA A 213 -13.96 -7.72 -8.67
C ALA A 213 -15.41 -7.23 -8.60
N SER A 214 -16.29 -8.07 -8.01
CA SER A 214 -17.72 -7.79 -7.84
C SER A 214 -18.41 -7.32 -9.12
N ASN A 215 -18.14 -8.01 -10.23
CA ASN A 215 -18.67 -7.69 -11.56
C ASN A 215 -18.38 -6.23 -11.95
N ARG A 216 -17.15 -5.78 -11.68
CA ARG A 216 -16.63 -4.45 -12.05
C ARG A 216 -17.41 -3.29 -11.41
N GLN A 217 -18.00 -3.52 -10.23
CA GLN A 217 -18.88 -2.53 -9.61
C GLN A 217 -18.16 -1.20 -9.34
N THR A 218 -16.89 -1.24 -8.85
CA THR A 218 -16.11 -0.01 -8.60
C THR A 218 -15.80 0.76 -9.89
N VAL A 219 -15.58 0.06 -11.02
CA VAL A 219 -15.42 0.72 -12.33
C VAL A 219 -16.73 1.40 -12.77
N LYS A 220 -17.88 0.77 -12.52
CA LYS A 220 -19.20 1.38 -12.82
C LYS A 220 -19.42 2.64 -12.00
N GLU A 221 -19.07 2.63 -10.72
CA GLU A 221 -19.17 3.78 -9.81
C GLU A 221 -18.24 4.91 -10.21
N SER A 222 -17.04 4.60 -10.72
CA SER A 222 -16.07 5.59 -11.22
C SER A 222 -16.65 6.52 -12.29
N ARG A 223 -17.65 6.07 -13.06
CA ARG A 223 -18.27 6.87 -14.12
C ARG A 223 -19.07 8.07 -13.60
N ALA A 224 -19.54 7.99 -12.36
CA ALA A 224 -20.34 9.05 -11.73
C ALA A 224 -19.47 10.08 -10.99
N GLU A 225 -18.22 9.71 -10.63
CA GLU A 225 -17.34 10.60 -9.87
C GLU A 225 -16.80 11.75 -10.75
N LYS A 226 -16.78 12.96 -10.17
CA LYS A 226 -16.32 14.20 -10.85
C LYS A 226 -15.09 14.82 -10.19
N ARG A 227 -14.83 14.54 -8.91
CA ARG A 227 -13.74 15.14 -8.13
C ARG A 227 -12.59 14.15 -7.95
N TRP A 228 -11.86 13.91 -9.02
CA TRP A 228 -10.69 13.03 -9.02
C TRP A 228 -9.46 13.70 -8.40
N PRO A 229 -8.52 12.90 -7.87
CA PRO A 229 -7.22 13.39 -7.40
C PRO A 229 -6.52 14.24 -8.44
N GLU A 230 -5.63 15.11 -7.98
CA GLU A 230 -4.82 15.95 -8.86
C GLU A 230 -3.91 15.12 -9.76
N ARG A 231 -3.31 14.05 -9.21
CA ARG A 231 -2.50 13.10 -10.00
C ARG A 231 -2.92 11.66 -9.70
N VAL A 232 -3.04 10.87 -10.75
CA VAL A 232 -3.37 9.44 -10.71
C VAL A 232 -2.33 8.67 -11.51
N PHE A 233 -1.63 7.75 -10.86
CA PHE A 233 -0.80 6.75 -11.52
C PHE A 233 -1.58 5.45 -11.59
N LEU A 234 -1.79 4.93 -12.78
CA LEU A 234 -2.55 3.71 -13.05
C LEU A 234 -1.68 2.78 -13.90
N ALA A 235 -1.36 1.61 -13.38
CA ALA A 235 -0.49 0.67 -14.08
C ALA A 235 -0.98 -0.77 -14.02
N THR A 236 -0.57 -1.57 -15.01
CA THR A 236 -0.77 -3.02 -15.05
C THR A 236 0.26 -3.67 -15.97
N GLY A 237 0.45 -4.98 -15.82
CA GLY A 237 1.19 -5.80 -16.76
C GLY A 237 0.31 -6.42 -17.84
N THR A 238 0.92 -7.02 -18.87
CA THR A 238 0.20 -7.80 -19.89
C THR A 238 0.17 -9.31 -19.58
N ALA A 239 0.82 -9.78 -18.50
CA ALA A 239 0.87 -11.19 -18.08
C ALA A 239 0.30 -11.44 -16.66
N GLU A 240 -0.69 -10.66 -16.25
CA GLU A 240 -1.22 -10.57 -14.87
C GLU A 240 -1.95 -11.85 -14.38
N ALA A 241 -2.62 -12.59 -15.27
CA ALA A 241 -3.54 -13.66 -14.88
C ALA A 241 -3.13 -15.06 -15.37
N GLY A 242 -1.94 -15.19 -15.96
CA GLY A 242 -1.41 -16.47 -16.45
C GLY A 242 -2.14 -17.09 -17.64
N ARG A 243 -3.23 -16.48 -18.13
CA ARG A 243 -4.00 -16.91 -19.30
C ARG A 243 -4.25 -15.72 -20.24
N LYS A 244 -4.06 -15.92 -21.54
CA LYS A 244 -4.11 -14.86 -22.54
C LYS A 244 -5.44 -14.07 -22.54
N ASP A 245 -6.57 -14.78 -22.48
CA ASP A 245 -7.91 -14.18 -22.42
C ASP A 245 -8.14 -13.34 -21.16
N ARG A 246 -7.67 -13.80 -20.01
CA ARG A 246 -7.77 -13.08 -18.75
C ARG A 246 -6.79 -11.92 -18.66
N ASN A 247 -5.58 -12.10 -19.19
CA ASN A 247 -4.59 -11.03 -19.28
C ASN A 247 -5.16 -9.83 -20.07
N GLN A 248 -5.78 -10.12 -21.22
CA GLN A 248 -6.40 -9.07 -22.05
C GLN A 248 -7.54 -8.38 -21.28
N SER A 249 -8.39 -9.12 -20.55
CA SER A 249 -9.46 -8.52 -19.75
C SER A 249 -8.94 -7.56 -18.68
N VAL A 250 -7.81 -7.88 -18.02
CA VAL A 250 -7.18 -6.99 -17.02
C VAL A 250 -6.73 -5.69 -17.68
N VAL A 251 -6.06 -5.79 -18.82
CA VAL A 251 -5.61 -4.62 -19.59
C VAL A 251 -6.80 -3.77 -20.04
N ASP A 252 -7.87 -4.40 -20.52
CA ASP A 252 -9.07 -3.70 -20.99
C ASP A 252 -9.79 -2.97 -19.83
N ASP A 253 -9.87 -3.58 -18.65
CA ASP A 253 -10.42 -2.94 -17.45
C ASP A 253 -9.63 -1.69 -17.06
N VAL A 254 -8.30 -1.77 -17.10
CA VAL A 254 -7.42 -0.64 -16.80
C VAL A 254 -7.54 0.46 -17.86
N ARG A 255 -7.62 0.11 -19.13
CA ARG A 255 -7.86 1.08 -20.23
C ARG A 255 -9.23 1.75 -20.11
N GLU A 256 -10.26 0.99 -19.72
CA GLU A 256 -11.59 1.57 -19.47
C GLU A 256 -11.56 2.58 -18.32
N LEU A 257 -10.94 2.24 -17.19
CA LEU A 257 -10.77 3.18 -16.08
C LEU A 257 -10.01 4.43 -16.53
N ALA A 258 -8.91 4.28 -17.26
CA ALA A 258 -8.18 5.42 -17.82
C ALA A 258 -9.06 6.29 -18.74
N GLY A 259 -9.92 5.66 -19.55
CA GLY A 259 -10.91 6.35 -20.39
C GLY A 259 -11.93 7.15 -19.56
N ILE A 260 -12.39 6.59 -18.43
CA ILE A 260 -13.29 7.28 -17.49
C ILE A 260 -12.60 8.51 -16.91
N LEU A 261 -11.36 8.36 -16.43
CA LEU A 261 -10.57 9.45 -15.85
C LEU A 261 -10.31 10.56 -16.88
N ARG A 262 -9.96 10.21 -18.12
CA ARG A 262 -9.77 11.21 -19.18
C ARG A 262 -11.05 11.99 -19.50
N ARG A 263 -12.20 11.31 -19.57
CA ARG A 263 -13.51 11.98 -19.76
C ARG A 263 -13.88 12.88 -18.58
N ALA A 264 -13.38 12.60 -17.39
CA ALA A 264 -13.53 13.45 -16.22
C ALA A 264 -12.51 14.62 -16.17
N GLY A 265 -11.71 14.82 -17.24
CA GLY A 265 -10.79 15.95 -17.39
C GLY A 265 -9.36 15.70 -16.90
N LEU A 266 -8.95 14.45 -16.64
CA LEU A 266 -7.56 14.14 -16.33
C LEU A 266 -6.75 14.02 -17.63
N ASN A 267 -5.90 15.00 -17.90
CA ASN A 267 -4.94 14.99 -18.99
C ASN A 267 -3.64 14.27 -18.59
N GLU A 268 -2.64 14.27 -19.46
CA GLU A 268 -1.36 13.57 -19.24
C GLU A 268 -0.54 14.11 -18.05
N ARG A 269 -0.79 15.35 -17.62
CA ARG A 269 -0.17 15.92 -16.40
C ARG A 269 -0.82 15.37 -15.11
N ARG A 270 -2.06 14.87 -15.22
CA ARG A 270 -2.86 14.39 -14.09
C ARG A 270 -3.07 12.87 -14.10
N LEU A 271 -2.92 12.20 -15.24
CA LEU A 271 -3.06 10.75 -15.38
C LEU A 271 -1.84 10.17 -16.10
N ARG A 272 -1.10 9.32 -15.41
CA ARG A 272 -0.09 8.44 -16.00
C ARG A 272 -0.67 7.04 -16.10
N LEU A 273 -0.77 6.51 -17.33
CA LEU A 273 -1.15 5.12 -17.61
C LEU A 273 0.08 4.35 -18.08
N VAL A 274 0.42 3.27 -17.38
CA VAL A 274 1.51 2.36 -17.73
C VAL A 274 0.96 0.95 -17.97
N ILE A 275 1.21 0.38 -19.14
CA ILE A 275 0.91 -1.02 -19.46
C ILE A 275 2.24 -1.66 -19.82
N GLU A 276 2.84 -2.39 -18.88
CA GLU A 276 4.16 -2.99 -19.02
C GLU A 276 4.04 -4.36 -19.70
N ASP A 277 4.66 -4.49 -20.87
CA ASP A 277 4.62 -5.75 -21.61
C ASP A 277 5.37 -6.88 -20.87
N GLY A 278 4.76 -8.07 -20.85
CA GLY A 278 5.29 -9.25 -20.17
C GLY A 278 5.29 -9.19 -18.64
N ALA A 279 4.93 -8.06 -18.02
CA ALA A 279 4.92 -7.96 -16.56
C ALA A 279 3.78 -8.78 -15.93
N SER A 280 4.09 -9.47 -14.83
CA SER A 280 3.19 -10.33 -14.09
C SER A 280 2.64 -9.62 -12.84
N HIS A 281 1.61 -10.23 -12.22
CA HIS A 281 0.95 -9.74 -11.00
C HIS A 281 1.78 -10.07 -9.76
N ASN A 282 2.82 -9.33 -9.50
CA ASN A 282 3.72 -9.57 -8.36
C ASN A 282 4.48 -8.30 -7.92
N GLU A 283 5.07 -8.40 -6.73
CA GLU A 283 5.83 -7.36 -6.07
C GLU A 283 7.02 -6.87 -6.92
N ALA A 284 7.73 -7.75 -7.60
CA ALA A 284 8.88 -7.39 -8.45
C ALA A 284 8.46 -6.48 -9.62
N ALA A 285 7.29 -6.70 -10.23
CA ALA A 285 6.76 -5.83 -11.28
C ALA A 285 6.36 -4.47 -10.71
N TRP A 286 5.72 -4.44 -9.54
CA TRP A 286 5.32 -3.19 -8.87
C TRP A 286 6.53 -2.40 -8.39
N ALA A 287 7.55 -3.05 -7.84
CA ALA A 287 8.83 -2.43 -7.48
C ALA A 287 9.50 -1.72 -8.67
N ARG A 288 9.52 -2.35 -9.86
CA ARG A 288 10.11 -1.72 -11.06
C ARG A 288 9.39 -0.45 -11.49
N ARG A 289 8.05 -0.38 -11.35
CA ARG A 289 7.24 0.78 -11.74
C ARG A 289 7.17 1.85 -10.66
N PHE A 290 7.44 1.51 -9.40
CA PHE A 290 7.30 2.41 -8.27
C PHE A 290 8.14 3.70 -8.37
N PRO A 291 9.39 3.70 -8.89
CA PRO A 291 10.15 4.94 -9.08
C PRO A 291 9.46 5.94 -10.02
N GLU A 292 8.91 5.47 -11.15
CA GLU A 292 8.14 6.33 -12.06
C GLU A 292 6.85 6.82 -11.40
N ALA A 293 6.16 5.93 -10.67
CA ALA A 293 4.94 6.29 -9.95
C ALA A 293 5.18 7.39 -8.92
N LEU A 294 6.22 7.25 -8.11
CA LEU A 294 6.55 8.19 -7.04
C LEU A 294 7.00 9.55 -7.63
N ALA A 295 7.82 9.54 -8.67
CA ALA A 295 8.25 10.73 -9.39
C ALA A 295 7.06 11.46 -10.05
N PHE A 296 6.14 10.73 -10.69
CA PHE A 296 4.94 11.32 -11.28
C PHE A 296 3.99 11.92 -10.23
N LEU A 297 3.78 11.22 -9.12
CA LEU A 297 2.82 11.64 -8.10
C LEU A 297 3.33 12.82 -7.26
N PHE A 298 4.62 12.85 -6.91
CA PHE A 298 5.18 13.82 -5.96
C PHE A 298 6.31 14.67 -6.54
N GLY A 299 6.79 14.39 -7.75
CA GLY A 299 7.78 15.21 -8.44
C GLY A 299 7.27 16.61 -8.77
N LYS A 300 8.23 17.52 -9.00
CA LYS A 300 8.00 18.93 -9.38
C LYS A 300 7.38 19.07 -10.77
#